data_749450d69d78059613f766b76f1be6dd
#
_entry.id   749450d69d78059613f766b76f1be6dd
#
_cell.length_a   1.000
_cell.length_b   1.000
_cell.length_c   1.000
_cell.angle_alpha   90.00
_cell.angle_beta   90.00
_cell.angle_gamma   90.00
#
_symmetry.space_group_name_H-M   'P 1'
#
loop_
_entity.id
_entity.type
_entity.pdbx_description
1 polymer ?
#
loop_
_entity_poly.entity_id
_entity_poly.type
_entity_poly.pdbx_seq_one_letter_code
_entity_poly.pdbx_strand_id
1 'polypeptide(L)'
;LMAVSPSLIKLRADRSVYKTISKYVKDDHLRQALSFHSLLVGGNPFQTSSIYTLIHYLEREWGVFFPEGGTHALVRTLVKLFEELGGEIRLSTPVKSVDVIKNGKGTIHRIIDGNDTTQDYDMVISNADVHHTYKNLYANSKVAQKRAKKLEKMDWSMSLFVLYFGTDIEYKDVAHHTILFGPRYKGLLDDIFKGNKLPDDFSLYLHVPTVTDKSLAPEGCSAAYVLAPVPHLGRADVDWDSIADEYGDRIIKALEVEMPELSKHIVTRRHITPKTFQSELAAFKGSAFSVAPKLTQSAYFRPSNKDSGIDGLYLVGAGTHPGAGLPGVLNSAKATVDLIL
;
A
#
# COMPACT_ATOMS: atom_id res chain seq x y z
N LEU A 1 6.44 12.40 -21.96
CA LEU A 1 7.11 11.11 -22.22
C LEU A 1 8.36 11.28 -23.08
N MET A 2 8.30 12.01 -24.19
CA MET A 2 9.49 12.20 -25.06
C MET A 2 10.70 12.76 -24.31
N ALA A 3 10.52 13.75 -23.44
CA ALA A 3 11.62 14.37 -22.67
C ALA A 3 12.32 13.41 -21.70
N VAL A 4 11.61 12.41 -21.14
CA VAL A 4 12.16 11.43 -20.18
C VAL A 4 12.59 10.11 -20.82
N SER A 5 12.22 9.87 -22.09
CA SER A 5 12.53 8.62 -22.80
C SER A 5 14.03 8.28 -22.83
N PRO A 6 14.96 9.24 -23.09
CA PRO A 6 16.39 8.93 -23.07
C PRO A 6 16.86 8.43 -21.69
N SER A 7 16.35 9.04 -20.61
CA SER A 7 16.69 8.61 -19.24
C SER A 7 16.17 7.22 -18.93
N LEU A 8 14.93 6.89 -19.35
CA LEU A 8 14.34 5.56 -19.17
C LEU A 8 15.15 4.48 -19.91
N ILE A 9 15.63 4.78 -21.13
CA ILE A 9 16.48 3.89 -21.91
C ILE A 9 17.84 3.71 -21.22
N LYS A 10 18.47 4.79 -20.78
CA LYS A 10 19.76 4.77 -20.07
C LYS A 10 19.68 3.95 -18.78
N LEU A 11 18.59 4.09 -18.03
CA LEU A 11 18.32 3.35 -16.79
C LEU A 11 17.83 1.91 -17.05
N ARG A 12 17.65 1.51 -18.31
CA ARG A 12 17.15 0.19 -18.67
C ARG A 12 15.83 -0.14 -17.96
N ALA A 13 14.91 0.82 -17.94
CA ALA A 13 13.59 0.71 -17.32
C ALA A 13 12.75 -0.49 -17.82
N ASP A 14 13.12 -1.04 -18.98
CA ASP A 14 12.59 -2.26 -19.59
C ASP A 14 12.95 -3.54 -18.81
N ARG A 15 13.98 -3.52 -17.96
CA ARG A 15 14.41 -4.67 -17.16
C ARG A 15 13.70 -4.69 -15.80
N SER A 16 13.62 -5.90 -15.22
CA SER A 16 13.18 -6.02 -13.84
C SER A 16 14.27 -5.64 -12.84
N VAL A 17 13.87 -5.28 -11.61
CA VAL A 17 14.79 -5.02 -10.49
C VAL A 17 15.75 -6.19 -10.32
N TYR A 18 15.24 -7.42 -10.18
CA TYR A 18 16.07 -8.62 -10.00
C TYR A 18 17.08 -8.83 -11.13
N LYS A 19 16.64 -8.68 -12.40
CA LYS A 19 17.52 -8.83 -13.57
C LYS A 19 18.62 -7.77 -13.59
N THR A 20 18.31 -6.56 -13.16
CA THR A 20 19.29 -5.46 -13.10
C THR A 20 20.33 -5.71 -12.03
N ILE A 21 19.91 -6.10 -10.82
CA ILE A 21 20.81 -6.46 -9.71
C ILE A 21 21.70 -7.64 -10.07
N SER A 22 21.13 -8.68 -10.69
CA SER A 22 21.88 -9.89 -11.11
C SER A 22 23.00 -9.62 -12.11
N LYS A 23 23.01 -8.46 -12.76
CA LYS A 23 24.13 -8.04 -13.62
C LYS A 23 25.38 -7.70 -12.80
N TYR A 24 25.19 -7.18 -11.59
CA TYR A 24 26.29 -6.65 -10.76
C TYR A 24 26.61 -7.55 -9.57
N VAL A 25 25.65 -8.32 -9.09
CA VAL A 25 25.76 -9.16 -7.91
C VAL A 25 25.64 -10.63 -8.32
N LYS A 26 26.57 -11.48 -7.89
CA LYS A 26 26.60 -12.91 -8.20
C LYS A 26 25.95 -13.76 -7.11
N ASP A 27 26.13 -13.37 -5.84
CA ASP A 27 25.56 -14.06 -4.70
C ASP A 27 24.04 -13.95 -4.68
N ASP A 28 23.34 -15.06 -4.50
CA ASP A 28 21.88 -15.11 -4.61
C ASP A 28 21.19 -14.51 -3.39
N HIS A 29 21.74 -14.63 -2.19
CA HIS A 29 21.19 -14.00 -1.00
C HIS A 29 21.27 -12.48 -1.09
N LEU A 30 22.40 -11.96 -1.59
CA LEU A 30 22.52 -10.51 -1.85
C LEU A 30 21.59 -10.04 -2.96
N ARG A 31 21.32 -10.87 -4.00
CA ARG A 31 20.29 -10.53 -5.01
C ARG A 31 18.91 -10.41 -4.39
N GLN A 32 18.55 -11.35 -3.50
CA GLN A 32 17.29 -11.31 -2.76
C GLN A 32 17.21 -10.05 -1.90
N ALA A 33 18.22 -9.80 -1.06
CA ALA A 33 18.30 -8.65 -0.17
C ALA A 33 18.24 -7.29 -0.92
N LEU A 34 18.86 -7.20 -2.11
CA LEU A 34 18.82 -5.96 -2.89
C LEU A 34 17.59 -5.83 -3.80
N SER A 35 16.80 -6.89 -4.01
CA SER A 35 15.62 -6.84 -4.90
C SER A 35 14.29 -6.78 -4.17
N PHE A 36 14.22 -7.17 -2.89
CA PHE A 36 12.94 -7.24 -2.16
C PHE A 36 12.25 -5.88 -2.01
N HIS A 37 12.97 -4.76 -2.04
CA HIS A 37 12.43 -3.41 -1.84
C HIS A 37 11.25 -3.07 -2.77
N SER A 38 11.18 -3.70 -3.94
CA SER A 38 10.01 -3.53 -4.81
C SER A 38 8.71 -4.09 -4.20
N LEU A 39 8.80 -5.05 -3.27
CA LEU A 39 7.64 -5.56 -2.53
C LEU A 39 7.03 -4.50 -1.60
N LEU A 40 7.84 -3.56 -1.08
CA LEU A 40 7.38 -2.46 -0.22
C LEU A 40 6.42 -1.50 -0.93
N VAL A 41 6.34 -1.59 -2.25
CA VAL A 41 5.39 -0.83 -3.09
C VAL A 41 4.47 -1.74 -3.90
N GLY A 42 4.34 -2.99 -3.49
CA GLY A 42 3.42 -3.97 -4.09
C GLY A 42 3.90 -4.63 -5.38
N GLY A 43 5.21 -4.57 -5.67
CA GLY A 43 5.79 -5.05 -6.91
C GLY A 43 6.56 -6.36 -6.79
N ASN A 44 6.34 -7.27 -7.72
CA ASN A 44 7.17 -8.48 -7.87
C ASN A 44 8.55 -8.08 -8.42
N PRO A 45 9.68 -8.33 -7.71
CA PRO A 45 11.03 -7.94 -8.14
C PRO A 45 11.43 -8.52 -9.51
N PHE A 46 10.83 -9.62 -9.93
CA PHE A 46 11.05 -10.24 -11.24
C PHE A 46 10.28 -9.57 -12.39
N GLN A 47 9.32 -8.67 -12.09
CA GLN A 47 8.46 -7.98 -13.07
C GLN A 47 8.49 -6.46 -12.93
N THR A 48 8.76 -5.95 -11.74
CA THR A 48 8.82 -4.51 -11.45
C THR A 48 10.02 -3.88 -12.15
N SER A 49 9.80 -2.73 -12.79
CA SER A 49 10.84 -2.00 -13.52
C SER A 49 12.07 -1.70 -12.65
N SER A 50 13.26 -1.77 -13.25
CA SER A 50 14.53 -1.39 -12.61
C SER A 50 14.55 0.04 -12.05
N ILE A 51 13.66 0.93 -12.47
CA ILE A 51 13.54 2.28 -11.90
C ILE A 51 13.36 2.20 -10.38
N TYR A 52 12.70 1.17 -9.86
CA TYR A 52 12.49 1.01 -8.42
C TYR A 52 13.76 0.70 -7.62
N THR A 53 14.91 0.46 -8.27
CA THR A 53 16.22 0.46 -7.59
C THR A 53 16.57 1.86 -7.04
N LEU A 54 15.86 2.90 -7.49
CA LEU A 54 15.99 4.25 -6.92
C LEU A 54 15.73 4.28 -5.41
N ILE A 55 14.95 3.35 -4.85
CA ILE A 55 14.68 3.26 -3.41
C ILE A 55 15.99 3.16 -2.63
N HIS A 56 16.92 2.30 -3.06
CA HIS A 56 18.24 2.18 -2.41
C HIS A 56 19.05 3.49 -2.46
N TYR A 57 18.97 4.22 -3.58
CA TYR A 57 19.62 5.52 -3.69
C TYR A 57 19.03 6.53 -2.72
N LEU A 58 17.69 6.59 -2.63
CA LEU A 58 16.99 7.51 -1.75
C LEU A 58 17.28 7.22 -0.27
N GLU A 59 17.25 5.94 0.13
CA GLU A 59 17.59 5.51 1.50
C GLU A 59 19.05 5.85 1.86
N ARG A 60 19.97 5.65 0.94
CA ARG A 60 21.38 5.99 1.15
C ARG A 60 21.63 7.50 1.22
N GLU A 61 20.97 8.29 0.37
CA GLU A 61 21.20 9.74 0.26
C GLU A 61 20.53 10.51 1.40
N TRP A 62 19.32 10.11 1.76
CA TRP A 62 18.50 10.87 2.72
C TRP A 62 18.20 10.12 4.03
N GLY A 63 18.58 8.84 4.14
CA GLY A 63 18.32 8.01 5.31
C GLY A 63 16.88 7.52 5.37
N VAL A 64 16.59 6.82 6.47
CA VAL A 64 15.25 6.32 6.82
C VAL A 64 14.90 6.90 8.19
N PHE A 65 13.70 7.47 8.31
CA PHE A 65 13.25 8.16 9.51
C PHE A 65 11.99 7.50 10.04
N PHE A 66 11.85 7.51 11.35
CA PHE A 66 10.65 7.09 12.05
C PHE A 66 10.14 8.26 12.91
N PRO A 67 8.85 8.66 12.80
CA PRO A 67 8.33 9.78 13.56
C PRO A 67 8.18 9.41 15.04
N GLU A 68 8.54 10.30 15.96
CA GLU A 68 8.26 10.15 17.39
C GLU A 68 6.76 9.99 17.64
N GLY A 69 6.38 9.02 18.47
CA GLY A 69 4.99 8.64 18.69
C GLY A 69 4.36 7.82 17.55
N GLY A 70 5.19 7.36 16.60
CA GLY A 70 4.79 6.48 15.50
C GLY A 70 4.06 7.17 14.36
N THR A 71 3.67 6.41 13.36
CA THR A 71 2.97 6.93 12.15
C THR A 71 1.68 7.66 12.49
N HIS A 72 0.99 7.26 13.57
CA HIS A 72 -0.23 7.94 14.01
C HIS A 72 0.04 9.38 14.48
N ALA A 73 1.20 9.66 15.10
CA ALA A 73 1.58 11.03 15.47
C ALA A 73 1.75 11.94 14.24
N LEU A 74 2.34 11.41 13.16
CA LEU A 74 2.41 12.12 11.88
C LEU A 74 1.01 12.45 11.34
N VAL A 75 0.08 11.49 11.36
CA VAL A 75 -1.30 11.71 10.90
C VAL A 75 -1.99 12.79 11.75
N ARG A 76 -1.89 12.71 13.09
CA ARG A 76 -2.48 13.72 13.98
C ARG A 76 -1.92 15.13 13.72
N THR A 77 -0.62 15.23 13.45
CA THR A 77 0.01 16.52 13.13
C THR A 77 -0.53 17.10 11.83
N LEU A 78 -0.71 16.27 10.80
CA LEU A 78 -1.30 16.69 9.53
C LEU A 78 -2.77 17.09 9.69
N VAL A 79 -3.55 16.35 10.50
CA VAL A 79 -4.94 16.70 10.85
C VAL A 79 -5.00 18.05 11.51
N LYS A 80 -4.17 18.27 12.55
CA LYS A 80 -4.11 19.56 13.26
C LYS A 80 -3.79 20.73 12.32
N LEU A 81 -2.79 20.56 11.46
CA LEU A 81 -2.45 21.59 10.46
C LEU A 81 -3.62 21.86 9.50
N PHE A 82 -4.33 20.82 9.05
CA PHE A 82 -5.48 20.96 8.17
C PHE A 82 -6.61 21.77 8.82
N GLU A 83 -6.91 21.49 10.10
CA GLU A 83 -7.93 22.23 10.88
C GLU A 83 -7.50 23.68 11.16
N GLU A 84 -6.21 23.91 11.49
CA GLU A 84 -5.64 25.27 11.67
C GLU A 84 -5.74 26.12 10.38
N LEU A 85 -5.70 25.47 9.21
CA LEU A 85 -5.91 26.12 7.92
C LEU A 85 -7.38 26.30 7.55
N GLY A 86 -8.32 25.96 8.43
CA GLY A 86 -9.77 26.11 8.24
C GLY A 86 -10.46 24.91 7.58
N GLY A 87 -9.77 23.77 7.47
CA GLY A 87 -10.36 22.53 6.98
C GLY A 87 -11.32 21.91 8.01
N GLU A 88 -12.35 21.20 7.54
CA GLU A 88 -13.30 20.46 8.37
C GLU A 88 -13.15 18.96 8.13
N ILE A 89 -13.02 18.17 9.22
CA ILE A 89 -12.96 16.71 9.18
C ILE A 89 -14.25 16.13 9.73
N ARG A 90 -14.90 15.26 8.95
CA ARG A 90 -16.11 14.53 9.34
C ARG A 90 -15.80 13.05 9.43
N LEU A 91 -15.56 12.57 10.64
CA LEU A 91 -15.35 11.13 10.91
C LEU A 91 -16.68 10.38 10.89
N SER A 92 -16.62 9.07 10.71
CA SER A 92 -17.79 8.18 10.68
C SER A 92 -18.88 8.61 9.68
N THR A 93 -18.47 9.29 8.61
CA THR A 93 -19.35 9.82 7.57
C THR A 93 -19.00 9.17 6.22
N PRO A 94 -19.38 7.89 6.00
CA PRO A 94 -19.07 7.22 4.76
C PRO A 94 -19.78 7.88 3.59
N VAL A 95 -19.06 8.09 2.48
CA VAL A 95 -19.66 8.57 1.23
C VAL A 95 -20.30 7.38 0.51
N LYS A 96 -21.61 7.46 0.25
CA LYS A 96 -22.40 6.42 -0.43
C LYS A 96 -22.30 6.56 -1.95
N SER A 97 -22.45 7.77 -2.45
CA SER A 97 -22.33 8.07 -3.88
C SER A 97 -22.03 9.54 -4.16
N VAL A 98 -21.60 9.81 -5.39
CA VAL A 98 -21.37 11.16 -5.90
C VAL A 98 -22.05 11.29 -7.26
N ASP A 99 -22.99 12.21 -7.37
CA ASP A 99 -23.66 12.54 -8.61
C ASP A 99 -23.01 13.74 -9.30
N VAL A 100 -22.81 13.66 -10.60
CA VAL A 100 -22.26 14.74 -11.42
C VAL A 100 -23.38 15.52 -12.07
N ILE A 101 -23.56 16.75 -11.66
CA ILE A 101 -24.61 17.65 -12.15
C ILE A 101 -23.96 18.73 -13.02
N LYS A 102 -24.37 18.81 -14.29
CA LYS A 102 -23.93 19.87 -15.19
C LYS A 102 -25.02 20.94 -15.26
N ASN A 103 -24.65 22.16 -14.97
CA ASN A 103 -25.51 23.33 -15.13
C ASN A 103 -24.82 24.36 -16.04
N GLY A 104 -25.53 25.41 -16.46
CA GLY A 104 -24.96 26.44 -17.34
C GLY A 104 -23.79 27.22 -16.74
N LYS A 105 -23.42 26.97 -15.47
CA LYS A 105 -22.33 27.63 -14.74
C LYS A 105 -21.11 26.71 -14.52
N GLY A 106 -21.23 25.40 -14.77
CA GLY A 106 -20.14 24.45 -14.57
C GLY A 106 -20.61 23.06 -14.16
N THR A 107 -19.70 22.32 -13.52
CA THR A 107 -19.95 20.99 -12.96
C THR A 107 -20.05 21.09 -11.44
N ILE A 108 -21.04 20.43 -10.88
CA ILE A 108 -21.24 20.28 -9.43
C ILE A 108 -21.17 18.78 -9.09
N HIS A 109 -20.50 18.46 -8.01
CA HIS A 109 -20.47 17.13 -7.43
C HIS A 109 -21.37 17.09 -6.20
N ARG A 110 -22.49 16.38 -6.30
CA ARG A 110 -23.39 16.14 -5.18
C ARG A 110 -22.96 14.89 -4.45
N ILE A 111 -22.43 15.04 -3.25
CA ILE A 111 -22.07 13.95 -2.36
C ILE A 111 -23.31 13.53 -1.58
N ILE A 112 -23.55 12.22 -1.52
CA ILE A 112 -24.58 11.58 -0.71
C ILE A 112 -23.85 10.72 0.31
N ASP A 113 -24.02 11.00 1.59
CA ASP A 113 -23.40 10.24 2.68
C ASP A 113 -24.24 9.01 3.10
N GLY A 114 -23.74 8.24 4.06
CA GLY A 114 -24.41 7.05 4.60
C GLY A 114 -25.76 7.32 5.26
N ASN A 115 -26.05 8.56 5.66
CA ASN A 115 -27.29 9.01 6.25
C ASN A 115 -28.25 9.63 5.22
N ASP A 116 -27.95 9.49 3.93
CA ASP A 116 -28.66 10.11 2.81
C ASP A 116 -28.67 11.66 2.85
N THR A 117 -27.73 12.27 3.61
CA THR A 117 -27.51 13.72 3.59
C THR A 117 -26.81 14.11 2.29
N THR A 118 -27.26 15.20 1.67
CA THR A 118 -26.70 15.67 0.41
C THR A 118 -25.96 16.99 0.58
N GLN A 119 -24.78 17.11 -0.05
CA GLN A 119 -24.01 18.34 -0.10
C GLN A 119 -23.35 18.51 -1.46
N ASP A 120 -23.40 19.72 -1.99
CA ASP A 120 -22.87 20.09 -3.30
C ASP A 120 -21.49 20.73 -3.17
N TYR A 121 -20.57 20.33 -4.08
CA TYR A 121 -19.19 20.82 -4.14
C TYR A 121 -18.79 21.12 -5.59
N ASP A 122 -17.89 22.09 -5.77
CA ASP A 122 -17.34 22.43 -7.09
C ASP A 122 -16.34 21.38 -7.58
N MET A 123 -15.65 20.69 -6.66
CA MET A 123 -14.70 19.64 -6.97
C MET A 123 -14.65 18.56 -5.89
N VAL A 124 -14.19 17.37 -6.28
CA VAL A 124 -13.95 16.24 -5.37
C VAL A 124 -12.53 15.72 -5.60
N ILE A 125 -11.79 15.56 -4.50
CA ILE A 125 -10.49 14.88 -4.48
C ILE A 125 -10.70 13.56 -3.75
N SER A 126 -10.70 12.44 -4.48
CA SER A 126 -10.90 11.11 -3.89
C SER A 126 -9.57 10.46 -3.53
N ASN A 127 -9.41 10.08 -2.25
CA ASN A 127 -8.35 9.22 -1.75
C ASN A 127 -8.83 7.77 -1.49
N ALA A 128 -10.08 7.46 -1.80
CA ALA A 128 -10.57 6.08 -1.78
C ALA A 128 -9.87 5.24 -2.85
N ASP A 129 -9.93 3.91 -2.74
CA ASP A 129 -9.42 3.03 -3.80
C ASP A 129 -9.94 3.50 -5.17
N VAL A 130 -9.04 3.57 -6.17
CA VAL A 130 -9.36 4.15 -7.47
C VAL A 130 -10.45 3.39 -8.22
N HIS A 131 -10.52 2.04 -8.05
CA HIS A 131 -11.59 1.25 -8.61
C HIS A 131 -12.91 1.51 -7.87
N HIS A 132 -12.87 1.57 -6.53
CA HIS A 132 -14.05 1.90 -5.69
C HIS A 132 -14.60 3.29 -6.04
N THR A 133 -13.73 4.29 -6.20
CA THR A 133 -14.14 5.63 -6.64
C THR A 133 -14.95 5.57 -7.92
N TYR A 134 -14.44 4.94 -8.98
CA TYR A 134 -15.14 4.89 -10.26
C TYR A 134 -16.33 3.93 -10.26
N LYS A 135 -16.21 2.77 -9.62
CA LYS A 135 -17.23 1.72 -9.68
C LYS A 135 -18.44 2.02 -8.81
N ASN A 136 -18.18 2.52 -7.61
CA ASN A 136 -19.18 2.65 -6.56
C ASN A 136 -19.56 4.11 -6.32
N LEU A 137 -18.58 4.99 -6.02
CA LEU A 137 -18.90 6.37 -5.70
C LEU A 137 -19.50 7.12 -6.89
N TYR A 138 -18.97 6.92 -8.10
CA TYR A 138 -19.49 7.51 -9.34
C TYR A 138 -20.29 6.49 -10.18
N ALA A 139 -21.10 5.65 -9.53
CA ALA A 139 -21.84 4.56 -10.17
C ALA A 139 -22.75 5.03 -11.33
N ASN A 140 -23.34 6.21 -11.22
CA ASN A 140 -24.25 6.79 -12.20
C ASN A 140 -23.53 7.41 -13.42
N SER A 141 -22.20 7.54 -13.38
CA SER A 141 -21.40 8.10 -14.48
C SER A 141 -20.97 7.01 -15.47
N LYS A 142 -21.42 7.10 -16.72
CA LYS A 142 -20.97 6.20 -17.81
C LYS A 142 -19.44 6.27 -18.01
N VAL A 143 -18.83 7.43 -17.82
CA VAL A 143 -17.38 7.62 -17.91
C VAL A 143 -16.68 6.86 -16.80
N ALA A 144 -17.14 6.99 -15.58
CA ALA A 144 -16.59 6.28 -14.42
C ALA A 144 -16.69 4.76 -14.59
N GLN A 145 -17.83 4.23 -15.03
CA GLN A 145 -18.00 2.81 -15.30
C GLN A 145 -17.04 2.28 -16.37
N LYS A 146 -16.75 3.07 -17.41
CA LYS A 146 -15.74 2.71 -18.41
C LYS A 146 -14.32 2.69 -17.81
N ARG A 147 -13.99 3.63 -16.90
CA ARG A 147 -12.72 3.66 -16.17
C ARG A 147 -12.58 2.43 -15.25
N ALA A 148 -13.61 2.10 -14.47
CA ALA A 148 -13.64 0.92 -13.62
C ALA A 148 -13.38 -0.36 -14.43
N LYS A 149 -14.07 -0.58 -15.54
CA LYS A 149 -13.84 -1.74 -16.43
C LYS A 149 -12.41 -1.79 -17.01
N LYS A 150 -11.75 -0.65 -17.21
CA LYS A 150 -10.34 -0.61 -17.62
C LYS A 150 -9.42 -1.06 -16.47
N LEU A 151 -9.68 -0.58 -15.25
CA LEU A 151 -8.93 -0.96 -14.06
C LEU A 151 -9.07 -2.44 -13.71
N GLU A 152 -10.24 -3.04 -13.90
CA GLU A 152 -10.50 -4.47 -13.70
C GLU A 152 -9.57 -5.38 -14.54
N LYS A 153 -9.10 -4.87 -15.70
CA LYS A 153 -8.19 -5.57 -16.62
C LYS A 153 -6.71 -5.38 -16.30
N MET A 154 -6.40 -4.47 -15.38
CA MET A 154 -5.02 -4.23 -14.96
C MET A 154 -4.55 -5.31 -13.98
N ASP A 155 -3.24 -5.43 -13.84
CA ASP A 155 -2.65 -6.24 -12.78
C ASP A 155 -2.67 -5.47 -11.45
N TRP A 156 -3.10 -6.14 -10.40
CA TRP A 156 -3.17 -5.60 -9.05
C TRP A 156 -2.05 -6.18 -8.19
N SER A 157 -1.63 -5.43 -7.19
CA SER A 157 -0.58 -5.85 -6.27
C SER A 157 -1.02 -7.07 -5.46
N MET A 158 -0.06 -7.74 -4.84
CA MET A 158 -0.38 -8.71 -3.80
C MET A 158 -1.18 -8.05 -2.66
N SER A 159 -1.79 -8.87 -1.84
CA SER A 159 -2.32 -8.50 -0.54
C SER A 159 -1.31 -8.81 0.56
N LEU A 160 -1.71 -8.53 1.80
CA LEU A 160 -0.91 -8.80 2.99
C LEU A 160 -1.78 -9.51 4.03
N PHE A 161 -1.14 -10.40 4.78
CA PHE A 161 -1.56 -10.75 6.12
C PHE A 161 -0.68 -9.95 7.09
N VAL A 162 -1.28 -9.17 7.97
CA VAL A 162 -0.55 -8.37 8.95
C VAL A 162 -0.95 -8.80 10.35
N LEU A 163 0.00 -9.20 11.16
CA LEU A 163 -0.21 -9.57 12.55
C LEU A 163 0.43 -8.52 13.45
N TYR A 164 -0.38 -7.81 14.21
CA TYR A 164 0.03 -6.92 15.29
C TYR A 164 0.07 -7.68 16.59
N PHE A 165 1.08 -7.45 17.42
CA PHE A 165 1.17 -8.07 18.74
C PHE A 165 1.94 -7.19 19.73
N GLY A 166 1.61 -7.36 21.00
CA GLY A 166 2.35 -6.79 22.12
C GLY A 166 2.87 -7.91 23.02
N THR A 167 4.06 -7.72 23.58
CA THR A 167 4.71 -8.66 24.50
C THR A 167 4.94 -8.05 25.87
N ASP A 168 4.96 -8.90 26.90
CA ASP A 168 5.26 -8.52 28.28
C ASP A 168 6.77 -8.47 28.60
N ILE A 169 7.62 -8.63 27.59
CA ILE A 169 9.07 -8.46 27.68
C ILE A 169 9.61 -7.61 26.53
N GLU A 170 10.80 -7.03 26.73
CA GLU A 170 11.55 -6.36 25.67
C GLU A 170 12.47 -7.33 24.92
N TYR A 171 12.40 -7.31 23.59
CA TYR A 171 13.37 -7.97 22.72
C TYR A 171 14.45 -6.97 22.28
N LYS A 172 15.59 -6.96 23.00
CA LYS A 172 16.66 -5.94 22.84
C LYS A 172 17.55 -6.17 21.61
N ASP A 173 17.66 -7.42 21.18
CA ASP A 173 18.58 -7.83 20.10
C ASP A 173 17.90 -7.87 18.73
N VAL A 174 16.64 -7.41 18.63
CA VAL A 174 15.90 -7.34 17.38
C VAL A 174 16.04 -5.94 16.77
N ALA A 175 16.26 -5.87 15.47
CA ALA A 175 16.31 -4.59 14.76
C ALA A 175 14.92 -3.96 14.62
N HIS A 176 14.86 -2.62 14.43
CA HIS A 176 13.61 -1.91 14.13
C HIS A 176 12.88 -2.51 12.93
N HIS A 177 13.63 -2.90 11.90
CA HIS A 177 13.14 -3.58 10.71
C HIS A 177 13.96 -4.84 10.46
N THR A 178 13.29 -5.98 10.33
CA THR A 178 13.92 -7.27 10.01
C THR A 178 13.17 -7.94 8.85
N ILE A 179 13.90 -8.44 7.88
CA ILE A 179 13.34 -9.23 6.79
C ILE A 179 13.80 -10.68 6.94
N LEU A 180 12.85 -11.59 7.08
CA LEU A 180 13.11 -13.02 7.08
C LEU A 180 12.74 -13.58 5.71
N PHE A 181 13.73 -14.03 4.96
CA PHE A 181 13.48 -14.66 3.66
C PHE A 181 13.08 -16.12 3.83
N GLY A 182 12.01 -16.52 3.16
CA GLY A 182 11.61 -17.91 3.06
C GLY A 182 12.57 -18.72 2.16
N PRO A 183 12.47 -20.06 2.20
CA PRO A 183 13.41 -20.95 1.48
C PRO A 183 13.27 -20.88 -0.05
N ARG A 184 12.14 -20.41 -0.59
CA ARG A 184 11.83 -20.40 -2.02
C ARG A 184 11.55 -19.01 -2.55
N TYR A 185 12.53 -18.08 -2.50
CA TYR A 185 12.30 -16.68 -2.85
C TYR A 185 11.50 -16.47 -4.16
N LYS A 186 12.01 -16.99 -5.29
CA LYS A 186 11.31 -16.87 -6.57
C LYS A 186 10.02 -17.69 -6.61
N GLY A 187 10.04 -18.91 -6.11
CA GLY A 187 8.87 -19.81 -6.10
C GLY A 187 7.73 -19.23 -5.28
N LEU A 188 8.02 -18.73 -4.08
CA LEU A 188 7.06 -18.05 -3.23
C LEU A 188 6.43 -16.83 -3.92
N LEU A 189 7.24 -15.99 -4.58
CA LEU A 189 6.74 -14.83 -5.30
C LEU A 189 5.90 -15.21 -6.54
N ASP A 190 6.25 -16.29 -7.23
CA ASP A 190 5.42 -16.82 -8.31
C ASP A 190 4.06 -17.32 -7.78
N ASP A 191 4.03 -17.99 -6.61
CA ASP A 191 2.79 -18.43 -5.96
C ASP A 191 1.92 -17.23 -5.55
N ILE A 192 2.51 -16.20 -4.94
CA ILE A 192 1.78 -14.99 -4.50
C ILE A 192 1.22 -14.20 -5.68
N PHE A 193 2.02 -13.97 -6.72
CA PHE A 193 1.64 -13.08 -7.83
C PHE A 193 0.94 -13.78 -9.01
N LYS A 194 1.03 -15.11 -9.12
CA LYS A 194 0.48 -15.89 -10.24
C LYS A 194 -0.31 -17.12 -9.81
N GLY A 195 -0.05 -17.62 -8.58
CA GLY A 195 -0.72 -18.79 -8.03
C GLY A 195 -2.20 -18.54 -7.72
N ASN A 196 -2.90 -19.61 -7.38
CA ASN A 196 -4.33 -19.63 -7.07
C ASN A 196 -4.64 -20.19 -5.68
N LYS A 197 -3.62 -20.35 -4.83
CA LYS A 197 -3.74 -20.80 -3.44
C LYS A 197 -2.74 -20.09 -2.54
N LEU A 198 -2.99 -20.14 -1.24
CA LEU A 198 -2.05 -19.65 -0.23
C LEU A 198 -0.80 -20.53 -0.22
N PRO A 199 0.43 -19.97 -0.30
CA PRO A 199 1.66 -20.74 -0.16
C PRO A 199 1.81 -21.35 1.24
N ASP A 200 2.51 -22.48 1.33
CA ASP A 200 2.81 -23.12 2.61
C ASP A 200 3.98 -22.43 3.36
N ASP A 201 4.91 -21.83 2.61
CA ASP A 201 6.01 -21.03 3.14
C ASP A 201 5.73 -19.53 3.00
N PHE A 202 6.51 -18.71 3.68
CA PHE A 202 6.39 -17.27 3.63
C PHE A 202 7.76 -16.59 3.79
N SER A 203 7.87 -15.36 3.32
CA SER A 203 8.88 -14.39 3.74
C SER A 203 8.18 -13.33 4.59
N LEU A 204 8.85 -12.86 5.64
CA LEU A 204 8.25 -11.97 6.62
C LEU A 204 8.99 -10.65 6.69
N TYR A 205 8.25 -9.57 6.91
CA TYR A 205 8.80 -8.31 7.35
C TYR A 205 8.33 -8.06 8.79
N LEU A 206 9.27 -8.04 9.73
CA LEU A 206 9.03 -7.72 11.12
C LEU A 206 9.42 -6.27 11.40
N HIS A 207 8.54 -5.54 12.09
CA HIS A 207 8.72 -4.17 12.52
C HIS A 207 8.53 -4.07 14.03
N VAL A 208 9.58 -3.65 14.75
CA VAL A 208 9.58 -3.50 16.20
C VAL A 208 9.91 -2.04 16.55
N PRO A 209 8.93 -1.12 16.47
CA PRO A 209 9.18 0.30 16.65
C PRO A 209 9.62 0.68 18.07
N THR A 210 9.31 -0.13 19.08
CA THR A 210 9.73 0.07 20.46
C THR A 210 11.25 0.00 20.66
N VAL A 211 12.00 -0.55 19.71
CA VAL A 211 13.47 -0.47 19.69
C VAL A 211 13.96 0.98 19.55
N THR A 212 13.22 1.80 18.82
CA THR A 212 13.56 3.21 18.56
C THR A 212 12.79 4.15 19.48
N ASP A 213 11.50 3.89 19.71
CA ASP A 213 10.62 4.74 20.49
C ASP A 213 9.92 3.92 21.59
N LYS A 214 10.45 4.00 22.81
CA LYS A 214 9.94 3.27 23.97
C LYS A 214 8.53 3.69 24.38
N SER A 215 8.06 4.88 23.96
CA SER A 215 6.73 5.37 24.31
C SER A 215 5.59 4.59 23.65
N LEU A 216 5.90 3.71 22.70
CA LEU A 216 4.92 2.92 21.92
C LEU A 216 4.46 1.63 22.62
N ALA A 217 5.00 1.32 23.80
CA ALA A 217 4.56 0.23 24.66
C ALA A 217 4.73 0.60 26.15
N PRO A 218 4.08 -0.10 27.07
CA PRO A 218 4.37 0.00 28.51
C PRO A 218 5.83 -0.33 28.80
N GLU A 219 6.35 0.17 29.93
CA GLU A 219 7.72 -0.09 30.38
C GLU A 219 7.97 -1.61 30.50
N GLY A 220 9.10 -2.07 29.97
CA GLY A 220 9.46 -3.49 29.94
C GLY A 220 8.78 -4.32 28.88
N CYS A 221 7.91 -3.72 28.04
CA CYS A 221 7.15 -4.38 27.00
C CYS A 221 7.64 -4.00 25.59
N SER A 222 7.24 -4.80 24.59
CA SER A 222 7.43 -4.43 23.18
C SER A 222 6.12 -4.43 22.43
N ALA A 223 6.03 -3.56 21.43
CA ALA A 223 4.97 -3.59 20.41
C ALA A 223 5.59 -3.86 19.05
N ALA A 224 4.97 -4.72 18.28
CA ALA A 224 5.46 -5.11 16.96
C ALA A 224 4.32 -5.39 16.00
N TYR A 225 4.63 -5.37 14.71
CA TYR A 225 3.83 -6.06 13.71
C TYR A 225 4.72 -6.83 12.75
N VAL A 226 4.17 -7.89 12.20
CA VAL A 226 4.78 -8.66 11.13
C VAL A 226 3.80 -8.74 9.97
N LEU A 227 4.31 -8.63 8.76
CA LEU A 227 3.52 -8.83 7.56
C LEU A 227 4.09 -9.94 6.69
N ALA A 228 3.18 -10.73 6.13
CA ALA A 228 3.43 -11.74 5.12
C ALA A 228 2.72 -11.33 3.83
N PRO A 229 3.44 -11.20 2.69
CA PRO A 229 2.80 -11.05 1.40
C PRO A 229 1.99 -12.30 1.05
N VAL A 230 0.74 -12.10 0.62
CA VAL A 230 -0.18 -13.18 0.23
C VAL A 230 -0.90 -12.85 -1.07
N PRO A 231 -1.45 -13.84 -1.80
CA PRO A 231 -2.28 -13.57 -2.97
C PRO A 231 -3.48 -12.69 -2.61
N HIS A 232 -3.86 -11.78 -3.50
CA HIS A 232 -5.08 -11.00 -3.34
C HIS A 232 -6.33 -11.86 -3.64
N LEU A 233 -7.51 -11.47 -3.15
CA LEU A 233 -8.77 -12.24 -3.23
C LEU A 233 -9.22 -12.61 -4.66
N GLY A 234 -8.79 -11.88 -5.67
CA GLY A 234 -9.06 -12.24 -7.06
C GLY A 234 -8.10 -13.28 -7.65
N ARG A 235 -7.15 -13.81 -6.85
CA ARG A 235 -6.21 -14.85 -7.27
C ARG A 235 -6.41 -16.15 -6.52
N ALA A 236 -6.50 -16.09 -5.20
CA ALA A 236 -6.70 -17.26 -4.37
C ALA A 236 -7.99 -17.11 -3.56
N ASP A 237 -8.82 -18.12 -3.63
CA ASP A 237 -10.01 -18.26 -2.79
C ASP A 237 -9.58 -18.88 -1.46
N VAL A 238 -9.28 -18.01 -0.48
CA VAL A 238 -8.81 -18.41 0.85
C VAL A 238 -9.88 -18.00 1.86
N ASP A 239 -10.36 -18.96 2.62
CA ASP A 239 -11.27 -18.69 3.73
C ASP A 239 -10.52 -18.10 4.93
N TRP A 240 -10.22 -16.79 4.85
CA TRP A 240 -9.50 -16.08 5.89
C TRP A 240 -10.20 -16.07 7.25
N ASP A 241 -11.52 -16.23 7.29
CA ASP A 241 -12.24 -16.25 8.56
C ASP A 241 -11.97 -17.53 9.35
N SER A 242 -11.66 -18.63 8.66
CA SER A 242 -11.34 -19.91 9.30
C SER A 242 -9.86 -20.11 9.58
N ILE A 243 -8.95 -19.58 8.72
CA ILE A 243 -7.52 -19.92 8.81
C ILE A 243 -6.64 -18.83 9.41
N ALA A 244 -7.15 -17.60 9.60
CA ALA A 244 -6.31 -16.46 9.95
C ALA A 244 -5.56 -16.65 11.28
N ASP A 245 -6.20 -17.22 12.29
CA ASP A 245 -5.55 -17.47 13.59
C ASP A 245 -4.46 -18.53 13.47
N GLU A 246 -4.72 -19.66 12.80
CA GLU A 246 -3.72 -20.70 12.57
C GLU A 246 -2.53 -20.16 11.72
N TYR A 247 -2.83 -19.36 10.71
CA TYR A 247 -1.78 -18.73 9.90
C TYR A 247 -0.93 -17.75 10.73
N GLY A 248 -1.56 -17.01 11.64
CA GLY A 248 -0.88 -16.17 12.62
C GLY A 248 0.02 -16.96 13.57
N ASP A 249 -0.46 -18.10 14.08
CA ASP A 249 0.33 -18.98 14.96
C ASP A 249 1.56 -19.55 14.25
N ARG A 250 1.44 -19.93 12.97
CA ARG A 250 2.58 -20.36 12.15
C ARG A 250 3.62 -19.24 11.99
N ILE A 251 3.17 -17.99 11.79
CA ILE A 251 4.06 -16.83 11.69
C ILE A 251 4.76 -16.58 13.03
N ILE A 252 4.03 -16.60 14.16
CA ILE A 252 4.62 -16.44 15.51
C ILE A 252 5.71 -17.49 15.70
N LYS A 253 5.42 -18.74 15.37
CA LYS A 253 6.40 -19.83 15.50
C LYS A 253 7.65 -19.60 14.64
N ALA A 254 7.50 -19.08 13.44
CA ALA A 254 8.64 -18.75 12.58
C ALA A 254 9.47 -17.57 13.12
N LEU A 255 8.83 -16.61 13.80
CA LEU A 255 9.52 -15.47 14.43
C LEU A 255 10.33 -15.85 15.66
N GLU A 256 10.12 -17.01 16.26
CA GLU A 256 10.88 -17.46 17.44
C GLU A 256 12.40 -17.60 17.19
N VAL A 257 12.84 -17.62 15.93
CA VAL A 257 14.26 -17.55 15.55
C VAL A 257 14.87 -16.21 15.93
N GLU A 258 14.11 -15.12 15.73
CA GLU A 258 14.54 -13.73 16.04
C GLU A 258 14.06 -13.27 17.42
N MET A 259 12.94 -13.80 17.90
CA MET A 259 12.29 -13.45 19.16
C MET A 259 12.03 -14.74 19.96
N PRO A 260 13.05 -15.28 20.66
CA PRO A 260 12.93 -16.54 21.37
C PRO A 260 11.74 -16.56 22.35
N GLU A 261 11.01 -17.70 22.38
CA GLU A 261 9.83 -17.93 23.23
C GLU A 261 8.67 -16.94 23.00
N LEU A 262 8.62 -16.27 21.81
CA LEU A 262 7.63 -15.24 21.49
C LEU A 262 6.19 -15.68 21.83
N SER A 263 5.85 -16.93 21.52
CA SER A 263 4.49 -17.47 21.78
C SER A 263 4.09 -17.44 23.26
N LYS A 264 5.06 -17.44 24.20
CA LYS A 264 4.79 -17.38 25.64
C LYS A 264 4.62 -15.95 26.15
N HIS A 265 5.13 -14.97 25.41
CA HIS A 265 5.22 -13.57 25.84
C HIS A 265 4.20 -12.66 25.14
N ILE A 266 3.40 -13.16 24.21
CA ILE A 266 2.34 -12.38 23.57
C ILE A 266 1.18 -12.19 24.55
N VAL A 267 0.89 -10.92 24.89
CA VAL A 267 -0.24 -10.53 25.76
C VAL A 267 -1.43 -9.99 25.01
N THR A 268 -1.21 -9.54 23.77
CA THR A 268 -2.28 -9.08 22.88
C THR A 268 -1.90 -9.31 21.44
N ARG A 269 -2.88 -9.64 20.59
CA ARG A 269 -2.67 -9.75 19.15
C ARG A 269 -3.92 -9.38 18.37
N ARG A 270 -3.71 -8.87 17.16
CA ARG A 270 -4.76 -8.61 16.17
C ARG A 270 -4.17 -8.87 14.79
N HIS A 271 -4.97 -9.43 13.88
CA HIS A 271 -4.57 -9.59 12.49
C HIS A 271 -5.44 -8.78 11.53
N ILE A 272 -4.88 -8.48 10.36
CA ILE A 272 -5.54 -7.89 9.19
C ILE A 272 -5.30 -8.83 8.01
N THR A 273 -6.35 -9.17 7.30
CA THR A 273 -6.34 -10.10 6.17
C THR A 273 -6.70 -9.39 4.85
N PRO A 274 -6.56 -10.03 3.70
CA PRO A 274 -7.07 -9.49 2.43
C PRO A 274 -8.56 -9.10 2.47
N LYS A 275 -9.39 -9.80 3.26
CA LYS A 275 -10.80 -9.42 3.47
C LYS A 275 -10.91 -8.07 4.19
N THR A 276 -10.07 -7.83 5.20
CA THR A 276 -10.03 -6.56 5.93
C THR A 276 -9.65 -5.39 5.02
N PHE A 277 -8.64 -5.56 4.15
CA PHE A 277 -8.31 -4.56 3.14
C PHE A 277 -9.49 -4.25 2.23
N GLN A 278 -10.27 -5.26 1.84
CA GLN A 278 -11.45 -5.06 0.99
C GLN A 278 -12.60 -4.39 1.75
N SER A 279 -12.92 -4.85 2.96
CA SER A 279 -14.09 -4.37 3.71
C SER A 279 -13.87 -3.00 4.35
N GLU A 280 -12.71 -2.76 4.96
CA GLU A 280 -12.44 -1.51 5.70
C GLU A 280 -11.86 -0.40 4.82
N LEU A 281 -11.07 -0.77 3.79
CA LEU A 281 -10.41 0.21 2.92
C LEU A 281 -11.01 0.24 1.50
N ALA A 282 -12.06 -0.54 1.24
CA ALA A 282 -12.67 -0.70 -0.09
C ALA A 282 -11.65 -1.08 -1.18
N ALA A 283 -10.50 -1.68 -0.80
CA ALA A 283 -9.42 -2.02 -1.71
C ALA A 283 -9.87 -3.11 -2.68
N PHE A 284 -9.80 -2.84 -3.98
CA PHE A 284 -10.23 -3.79 -5.00
C PHE A 284 -9.45 -5.10 -4.92
N LYS A 285 -10.18 -6.22 -4.81
CA LYS A 285 -9.62 -7.57 -4.58
C LYS A 285 -8.81 -7.69 -3.28
N GLY A 286 -8.97 -6.80 -2.32
CA GLY A 286 -8.17 -6.76 -1.11
C GLY A 286 -6.67 -6.50 -1.36
N SER A 287 -6.30 -5.86 -2.46
CA SER A 287 -4.90 -5.56 -2.78
C SER A 287 -4.33 -4.49 -1.83
N ALA A 288 -3.12 -4.72 -1.32
CA ALA A 288 -2.54 -3.82 -0.31
C ALA A 288 -1.96 -2.52 -0.89
N PHE A 289 -1.60 -2.48 -2.17
CA PHE A 289 -0.90 -1.36 -2.82
C PHE A 289 -1.59 -0.88 -4.11
N SER A 290 -2.88 -1.22 -4.29
CA SER A 290 -3.63 -0.90 -5.51
C SER A 290 -2.98 -1.54 -6.76
N VAL A 291 -2.91 -0.83 -7.88
CA VAL A 291 -2.37 -1.34 -9.16
C VAL A 291 -0.90 -1.73 -9.04
N ALA A 292 -0.52 -2.89 -9.57
CA ALA A 292 0.85 -3.40 -9.53
C ALA A 292 1.84 -2.47 -10.27
N PRO A 293 3.05 -2.23 -9.74
CA PRO A 293 4.01 -1.28 -10.31
C PRO A 293 4.82 -1.88 -11.47
N LYS A 294 4.15 -2.38 -12.50
CA LYS A 294 4.77 -2.74 -13.78
C LYS A 294 5.10 -1.48 -14.58
N LEU A 295 6.05 -1.55 -15.50
CA LEU A 295 6.47 -0.38 -16.28
C LEU A 295 5.28 0.35 -16.93
N THR A 296 4.35 -0.41 -17.53
CA THR A 296 3.15 0.14 -18.20
C THR A 296 2.02 0.52 -17.26
N GLN A 297 2.20 0.39 -15.95
CA GLN A 297 1.24 0.69 -14.88
C GLN A 297 1.85 1.54 -13.77
N SER A 298 3.06 2.07 -13.96
CA SER A 298 3.79 2.86 -12.96
C SER A 298 3.93 4.30 -13.38
N ALA A 299 4.16 5.17 -12.43
CA ALA A 299 4.42 6.60 -12.64
C ALA A 299 3.39 7.21 -13.59
N TYR A 300 3.81 7.73 -14.73
CA TYR A 300 2.96 8.36 -15.73
C TYR A 300 1.82 7.45 -16.25
N PHE A 301 2.01 6.13 -16.28
CA PHE A 301 1.02 5.17 -16.79
C PHE A 301 0.00 4.74 -15.73
N ARG A 302 0.20 5.16 -14.49
CA ARG A 302 -0.78 4.96 -13.42
C ARG A 302 -2.03 5.82 -13.67
N PRO A 303 -3.21 5.51 -13.07
CA PRO A 303 -4.36 6.41 -13.16
C PRO A 303 -3.97 7.86 -12.86
N SER A 304 -4.42 8.79 -13.70
CA SER A 304 -4.10 10.21 -13.60
C SER A 304 -4.70 10.83 -12.36
N ASN A 305 -4.04 11.85 -11.79
CA ASN A 305 -4.54 12.63 -10.67
C ASN A 305 -5.74 13.53 -11.03
N LYS A 306 -5.95 13.85 -12.32
CA LYS A 306 -7.15 14.55 -12.82
C LYS A 306 -7.89 13.63 -13.79
N ASP A 307 -9.18 13.42 -13.61
CA ASP A 307 -10.00 12.72 -14.61
C ASP A 307 -10.28 13.61 -15.81
N SER A 308 -10.05 13.09 -16.99
CA SER A 308 -10.23 13.85 -18.25
C SER A 308 -11.66 13.87 -18.77
N GLY A 309 -12.58 13.11 -18.17
CA GLY A 309 -13.96 12.96 -18.61
C GLY A 309 -15.01 13.32 -17.56
N ILE A 310 -14.58 13.50 -16.30
CA ILE A 310 -15.40 13.98 -15.20
C ILE A 310 -14.73 15.25 -14.67
N ASP A 311 -15.21 16.38 -15.12
CA ASP A 311 -14.67 17.67 -14.73
C ASP A 311 -14.86 17.90 -13.23
N GLY A 312 -13.83 18.45 -12.56
CA GLY A 312 -13.82 18.63 -11.10
C GLY A 312 -13.49 17.34 -10.29
N LEU A 313 -13.28 16.19 -10.92
CA LEU A 313 -12.82 14.97 -10.21
C LEU A 313 -11.30 14.85 -10.26
N TYR A 314 -10.71 14.78 -9.07
CA TYR A 314 -9.29 14.50 -8.85
C TYR A 314 -9.10 13.25 -8.01
N LEU A 315 -7.96 12.60 -8.17
CA LEU A 315 -7.60 11.36 -7.49
C LEU A 315 -6.23 11.48 -6.83
N VAL A 316 -6.10 10.99 -5.62
CA VAL A 316 -4.84 10.96 -4.87
C VAL A 316 -4.60 9.57 -4.28
N GLY A 317 -3.37 9.32 -3.82
CA GLY A 317 -3.02 8.13 -3.07
C GLY A 317 -2.36 7.03 -3.90
N ALA A 318 -2.27 5.84 -3.32
CA ALA A 318 -1.49 4.72 -3.85
C ALA A 318 -1.93 4.25 -5.24
N GLY A 319 -3.21 4.40 -5.57
CA GLY A 319 -3.81 3.96 -6.84
C GLY A 319 -3.51 4.88 -8.03
N THR A 320 -2.93 6.06 -7.80
CA THR A 320 -2.73 7.11 -8.81
C THR A 320 -1.25 7.43 -9.01
N HIS A 321 -0.94 8.31 -9.95
CA HIS A 321 0.42 8.83 -10.13
C HIS A 321 0.90 9.57 -8.86
N PRO A 322 2.17 9.41 -8.40
CA PRO A 322 3.20 8.53 -8.98
C PRO A 322 3.13 7.07 -8.51
N GLY A 323 2.44 6.74 -7.42
CA GLY A 323 2.28 5.38 -6.94
C GLY A 323 2.24 5.21 -5.42
N ALA A 324 2.39 3.96 -4.96
CA ALA A 324 2.31 3.56 -3.56
C ALA A 324 3.58 3.91 -2.76
N GLY A 325 3.46 3.82 -1.43
CA GLY A 325 4.47 4.18 -0.44
C GLY A 325 4.26 5.59 0.10
N LEU A 326 4.67 5.87 1.33
CA LEU A 326 4.45 7.17 1.99
C LEU A 326 4.96 8.36 1.16
N PRO A 327 6.20 8.34 0.61
CA PRO A 327 6.64 9.40 -0.31
C PRO A 327 5.79 9.49 -1.58
N GLY A 328 5.35 8.34 -2.12
CA GLY A 328 4.50 8.29 -3.31
C GLY A 328 3.15 8.96 -3.09
N VAL A 329 2.46 8.65 -1.99
CA VAL A 329 1.13 9.23 -1.72
C VAL A 329 1.20 10.72 -1.39
N LEU A 330 2.25 11.18 -0.69
CA LEU A 330 2.46 12.63 -0.46
C LEU A 330 2.74 13.37 -1.76
N ASN A 331 3.59 12.82 -2.64
CA ASN A 331 3.82 13.38 -3.97
C ASN A 331 2.57 13.34 -4.86
N SER A 332 1.69 12.35 -4.68
CA SER A 332 0.39 12.31 -5.35
C SER A 332 -0.49 13.50 -4.97
N ALA A 333 -0.53 13.84 -3.67
CA ALA A 333 -1.24 15.04 -3.19
C ALA A 333 -0.66 16.32 -3.81
N LYS A 334 0.69 16.47 -3.79
CA LYS A 334 1.34 17.62 -4.43
C LYS A 334 1.02 17.70 -5.93
N ALA A 335 1.15 16.61 -6.67
CA ALA A 335 0.82 16.59 -8.10
C ALA A 335 -0.66 16.94 -8.38
N THR A 336 -1.55 16.58 -7.48
CA THR A 336 -2.98 16.95 -7.59
C THR A 336 -3.20 18.45 -7.37
N VAL A 337 -2.56 19.03 -6.35
CA VAL A 337 -2.62 20.47 -6.08
C VAL A 337 -2.06 21.27 -7.26
N ASP A 338 -0.92 20.84 -7.83
CA ASP A 338 -0.31 21.48 -9.02
C ASP A 338 -1.23 21.42 -10.28
N LEU A 339 -2.24 20.56 -10.30
CA LEU A 339 -3.24 20.46 -11.38
C LEU A 339 -4.52 21.27 -11.11
N ILE A 340 -4.73 21.70 -9.86
CA ILE A 340 -5.88 22.50 -9.44
C ILE A 340 -5.56 23.98 -9.53
N LEU A 341 -4.36 24.37 -9.09
CA LEU A 341 -3.84 25.74 -9.14
C LEU A 341 -3.34 26.11 -10.54
#